data_68574b43d8355af1e27bfded2e1893c2
#
_entry.id   68574b43d8355af1e27bfded2e1893c2
#
_cell.length_a   1.000
_cell.length_b   1.000
_cell.length_c   1.000
_cell.angle_alpha   90.00
_cell.angle_beta   90.00
_cell.angle_gamma   90.00
#
_symmetry.space_group_name_H-M   'P 1'
#
loop_
_entity.id
_entity.type
_entity.pdbx_description
1 polymer ?
#
loop_
_entity_poly.entity_id
_entity_poly.type
_entity_poly.pdbx_seq_one_letter_code
_entity_poly.pdbx_strand_id
1 'polypeptide(L)'
;MTRPTGTWTDHLRRGWRGALGRFTVLDRLAHRGYFHWQRLRYGLAVTPDLVAYLRVESRWAKPEPIPVRVRQLGGATVWLRPGTTDAEMLRDTFRDGVHPPPAEIAARGVRWIVDLGANAGVTVAHNALRFPTARIVAVELDPGNADAARRNTAPWADRVEIIQGAVWEEDGEVPYDADTGDEYGFRAGAGTATTRALSMDTILGHVPAGERVDYVKMDIEGVEARLLSGEAARWIERVDSISLQVHDPYSLSDCERDLTRLGFAARVDPRRMNYIVGVRPEQSS
;
A
#
# COMPACT_ATOMS: atom_id res chain seq x y z
N MET A 1 -17.77 12.58 26.23
CA MET A 1 -18.20 11.37 25.48
C MET A 1 -17.02 10.92 24.64
N THR A 2 -16.25 9.99 25.15
CA THR A 2 -15.04 9.45 24.48
C THR A 2 -15.47 8.41 23.45
N ARG A 3 -15.18 8.66 22.17
CA ARG A 3 -15.35 7.68 21.09
C ARG A 3 -14.19 6.67 21.15
N PRO A 4 -14.42 5.38 20.93
CA PRO A 4 -13.35 4.39 20.93
C PRO A 4 -12.49 4.54 19.68
N THR A 5 -11.21 4.79 19.88
CA THR A 5 -10.15 4.71 18.86
C THR A 5 -9.80 3.25 18.66
N GLY A 6 -10.08 2.69 17.51
CA GLY A 6 -9.69 1.34 17.14
C GLY A 6 -9.68 1.21 15.63
N THR A 7 -8.58 0.66 15.09
CA THR A 7 -8.48 0.31 13.67
C THR A 7 -9.58 -0.66 13.27
N TRP A 8 -9.91 -0.74 11.98
CA TRP A 8 -10.95 -1.63 11.44
C TRP A 8 -10.69 -3.11 11.77
N THR A 9 -9.42 -3.50 11.84
CA THR A 9 -9.00 -4.81 12.37
C THR A 9 -9.36 -4.99 13.84
N ASP A 10 -9.32 -3.91 14.64
CA ASP A 10 -9.77 -3.92 16.04
C ASP A 10 -11.29 -3.92 16.17
N HIS A 11 -12.01 -3.29 15.24
CA HIS A 11 -13.47 -3.40 15.20
C HIS A 11 -13.92 -4.80 14.75
N LEU A 12 -13.26 -5.37 13.77
CA LEU A 12 -13.48 -6.77 13.41
C LEU A 12 -13.07 -7.70 14.57
N ARG A 13 -11.87 -7.53 15.15
CA ARG A 13 -11.41 -8.35 16.30
C ARG A 13 -12.29 -8.15 17.54
N ARG A 14 -12.80 -6.94 17.83
CA ARG A 14 -13.68 -6.68 18.99
C ARG A 14 -15.13 -7.08 18.72
N GLY A 15 -15.68 -6.77 17.57
CA GLY A 15 -17.01 -7.26 17.16
C GLY A 15 -17.06 -8.78 17.15
N TRP A 16 -15.98 -9.43 16.71
CA TRP A 16 -15.86 -10.88 16.66
C TRP A 16 -15.61 -11.50 18.05
N ARG A 17 -14.89 -10.88 18.97
CA ARG A 17 -14.74 -11.35 20.35
C ARG A 17 -16.07 -11.34 21.12
N GLY A 18 -16.89 -10.33 20.89
CA GLY A 18 -18.26 -10.28 21.44
C GLY A 18 -19.20 -11.32 20.82
N ALA A 19 -19.05 -11.61 19.53
CA ALA A 19 -19.83 -12.60 18.81
C ALA A 19 -19.34 -14.04 19.08
N LEU A 20 -18.01 -14.25 19.23
CA LEU A 20 -17.40 -15.56 19.49
C LEU A 20 -17.88 -16.24 20.79
N GLY A 21 -18.36 -15.49 21.76
CA GLY A 21 -18.98 -16.04 22.98
C GLY A 21 -20.33 -16.76 22.74
N ARG A 22 -20.94 -16.55 21.56
CA ARG A 22 -22.23 -17.16 21.20
C ARG A 22 -22.15 -18.26 20.13
N PHE A 23 -20.97 -18.46 19.52
CA PHE A 23 -20.81 -19.52 18.51
C PHE A 23 -20.60 -20.89 19.14
N THR A 24 -21.30 -21.88 18.63
CA THR A 24 -21.10 -23.27 19.00
C THR A 24 -19.72 -23.77 18.51
N VAL A 25 -19.26 -24.93 19.03
CA VAL A 25 -18.02 -25.55 18.55
C VAL A 25 -18.10 -25.82 17.03
N LEU A 26 -19.29 -26.17 16.53
CA LEU A 26 -19.55 -26.42 15.11
C LEU A 26 -19.39 -25.15 14.27
N ASP A 27 -19.88 -24.01 14.76
CA ASP A 27 -19.70 -22.72 14.06
C ASP A 27 -18.23 -22.34 13.96
N ARG A 28 -17.46 -22.58 15.03
CA ARG A 28 -16.01 -22.36 15.04
C ARG A 28 -15.26 -23.25 14.05
N LEU A 29 -15.65 -24.51 13.95
CA LEU A 29 -15.05 -25.45 13.00
C LEU A 29 -15.43 -25.10 11.56
N ALA A 30 -16.68 -24.76 11.30
CA ALA A 30 -17.14 -24.32 9.98
C ALA A 30 -16.43 -23.04 9.55
N HIS A 31 -16.27 -22.09 10.46
CA HIS A 31 -15.55 -20.84 10.22
C HIS A 31 -14.07 -21.09 9.89
N ARG A 32 -13.39 -21.95 10.68
CA ARG A 32 -12.02 -22.37 10.38
C ARG A 32 -11.92 -23.06 9.01
N GLY A 33 -12.85 -23.99 8.72
CA GLY A 33 -12.90 -24.67 7.43
C GLY A 33 -13.07 -23.70 6.24
N TYR A 34 -13.95 -22.71 6.40
CA TYR A 34 -14.16 -21.66 5.41
C TYR A 34 -12.88 -20.83 5.14
N PHE A 35 -12.16 -20.41 6.19
CA PHE A 35 -10.90 -19.68 6.03
C PHE A 35 -9.81 -20.52 5.34
N HIS A 36 -9.66 -21.78 5.73
CA HIS A 36 -8.71 -22.68 5.07
C HIS A 36 -9.07 -22.91 3.59
N TRP A 37 -10.35 -23.05 3.27
CA TRP A 37 -10.81 -23.17 1.91
C TRP A 37 -10.54 -21.89 1.09
N GLN A 38 -10.80 -20.71 1.66
CA GLN A 38 -10.49 -19.43 1.02
C GLN A 38 -8.99 -19.28 0.73
N ARG A 39 -8.13 -19.62 1.67
CA ARG A 39 -6.67 -19.61 1.49
C ARG A 39 -6.23 -20.55 0.37
N LEU A 40 -6.74 -21.77 0.37
CA LEU A 40 -6.45 -22.74 -0.67
C LEU A 40 -6.92 -22.26 -2.04
N ARG A 41 -8.17 -21.82 -2.16
CA ARG A 41 -8.76 -21.31 -3.39
C ARG A 41 -7.96 -20.13 -3.93
N TYR A 42 -7.57 -19.20 -3.05
CA TYR A 42 -6.80 -18.03 -3.44
C TYR A 42 -5.37 -18.44 -3.88
N GLY A 43 -4.69 -19.29 -3.11
CA GLY A 43 -3.38 -19.80 -3.50
C GLY A 43 -3.40 -20.46 -4.88
N LEU A 44 -4.41 -21.30 -5.15
CA LEU A 44 -4.58 -21.92 -6.48
C LEU A 44 -4.78 -20.89 -7.61
N ALA A 45 -5.44 -19.77 -7.33
CA ALA A 45 -5.67 -18.72 -8.32
C ALA A 45 -4.39 -17.87 -8.59
N VAL A 46 -3.61 -17.63 -7.56
CA VAL A 46 -2.48 -16.67 -7.60
C VAL A 46 -1.16 -17.31 -7.95
N THR A 47 -0.93 -18.57 -7.56
CA THR A 47 0.37 -19.20 -7.73
C THR A 47 0.31 -20.65 -8.25
N PRO A 48 1.29 -21.10 -9.07
CA PRO A 48 1.53 -22.52 -9.28
C PRO A 48 2.23 -23.18 -8.07
N ASP A 49 2.86 -22.42 -7.19
CA ASP A 49 3.64 -22.89 -6.04
C ASP A 49 2.80 -22.96 -4.77
N LEU A 50 1.64 -23.63 -4.85
CA LEU A 50 0.65 -23.67 -3.77
C LEU A 50 1.24 -24.11 -2.41
N VAL A 51 2.14 -25.11 -2.41
CA VAL A 51 2.75 -25.60 -1.17
C VAL A 51 3.63 -24.52 -0.53
N ALA A 52 4.41 -23.78 -1.33
CA ALA A 52 5.23 -22.67 -0.86
C ALA A 52 4.32 -21.57 -0.28
N TYR A 53 3.25 -21.19 -0.99
CA TYR A 53 2.27 -20.20 -0.53
C TYR A 53 1.61 -20.60 0.81
N LEU A 54 1.15 -21.84 0.93
CA LEU A 54 0.55 -22.33 2.17
C LEU A 54 1.54 -22.40 3.34
N ARG A 55 2.84 -22.60 3.05
CA ARG A 55 3.90 -22.49 4.06
C ARG A 55 4.08 -21.06 4.56
N VAL A 56 4.00 -20.05 3.69
CA VAL A 56 4.05 -18.62 4.11
C VAL A 56 2.95 -18.32 5.13
N GLU A 57 1.75 -18.83 4.91
CA GLU A 57 0.62 -18.64 5.82
C GLU A 57 0.67 -19.54 7.08
N SER A 58 1.66 -20.42 7.17
CA SER A 58 1.82 -21.36 8.29
C SER A 58 2.52 -20.68 9.47
N ARG A 59 1.94 -20.78 10.66
CA ARG A 59 2.58 -20.34 11.92
C ARG A 59 3.86 -21.11 12.28
N TRP A 60 4.12 -22.21 11.59
CA TRP A 60 5.26 -23.11 11.84
C TRP A 60 6.38 -22.94 10.82
N ALA A 61 6.22 -22.03 9.88
CA ALA A 61 7.28 -21.76 8.91
C ALA A 61 8.45 -21.05 9.60
N LYS A 62 9.66 -21.35 9.14
CA LYS A 62 10.83 -20.59 9.53
C LYS A 62 10.74 -19.16 9.00
N PRO A 63 11.41 -18.19 9.64
CA PRO A 63 11.29 -16.77 9.25
C PRO A 63 11.94 -16.43 7.90
N GLU A 64 12.69 -17.36 7.28
CA GLU A 64 13.32 -17.07 5.99
C GLU A 64 12.26 -16.87 4.89
N PRO A 65 12.46 -15.85 4.02
CA PRO A 65 11.56 -15.59 2.91
C PRO A 65 11.41 -16.78 1.96
N ILE A 66 10.19 -17.10 1.59
CA ILE A 66 9.83 -18.22 0.74
C ILE A 66 9.54 -17.72 -0.68
N PRO A 67 10.21 -18.23 -1.74
CA PRO A 67 9.92 -17.85 -3.11
C PRO A 67 8.57 -18.43 -3.56
N VAL A 68 7.75 -17.56 -4.14
CA VAL A 68 6.42 -17.91 -4.69
C VAL A 68 6.29 -17.26 -6.07
N ARG A 69 6.09 -18.06 -7.12
CA ARG A 69 5.78 -17.52 -8.44
C ARG A 69 4.36 -17.02 -8.49
N VAL A 70 4.15 -15.84 -9.05
CA VAL A 70 2.83 -15.17 -9.10
C VAL A 70 2.35 -15.06 -10.53
N ARG A 71 1.20 -15.67 -10.83
CA ARG A 71 0.61 -15.68 -12.19
C ARG A 71 0.32 -14.29 -12.71
N GLN A 72 -0.23 -13.43 -11.86
CA GLN A 72 -0.57 -12.05 -12.18
C GLN A 72 0.67 -11.16 -12.40
N LEU A 73 1.85 -11.63 -12.00
CA LEU A 73 3.15 -11.01 -12.31
C LEU A 73 3.87 -11.68 -13.48
N GLY A 74 3.12 -12.33 -14.39
CA GLY A 74 3.71 -13.02 -15.53
C GLY A 74 4.57 -14.23 -15.14
N GLY A 75 4.37 -14.77 -13.93
CA GLY A 75 5.17 -15.85 -13.38
C GLY A 75 6.45 -15.40 -12.66
N ALA A 76 6.65 -14.11 -12.49
CA ALA A 76 7.76 -13.60 -11.66
C ALA A 76 7.66 -14.12 -10.23
N THR A 77 8.82 -14.32 -9.62
CA THR A 77 8.93 -14.79 -8.24
C THR A 77 8.91 -13.62 -7.28
N VAL A 78 8.04 -13.69 -6.28
CA VAL A 78 8.06 -12.82 -5.09
C VAL A 78 8.53 -13.64 -3.89
N TRP A 79 9.24 -12.99 -2.99
CA TRP A 79 9.75 -13.57 -1.77
C TRP A 79 8.86 -13.10 -0.63
N LEU A 80 8.09 -14.01 -0.06
CA LEU A 80 7.13 -13.73 1.00
C LEU A 80 7.70 -14.19 2.34
N ARG A 81 7.63 -13.33 3.34
CA ARG A 81 8.10 -13.61 4.70
C ARG A 81 6.99 -14.30 5.50
N PRO A 82 7.23 -15.49 6.05
CA PRO A 82 6.28 -16.16 6.93
C PRO A 82 6.06 -15.40 8.24
N GLY A 83 4.82 -15.38 8.70
CA GLY A 83 4.45 -14.69 9.95
C GLY A 83 4.27 -13.19 9.82
N THR A 84 4.45 -12.64 8.61
CA THR A 84 4.18 -11.24 8.27
C THR A 84 2.86 -11.11 7.50
N THR A 85 2.56 -9.89 7.10
CA THR A 85 1.40 -9.55 6.28
C THR A 85 1.61 -9.74 4.78
N ASP A 86 2.78 -10.19 4.34
CA ASP A 86 3.14 -10.33 2.91
C ASP A 86 2.11 -11.14 2.09
N ALA A 87 1.62 -12.26 2.63
CA ALA A 87 0.59 -13.06 1.95
C ALA A 87 -0.76 -12.34 1.86
N GLU A 88 -1.06 -11.47 2.80
CA GLU A 88 -2.25 -10.62 2.80
C GLU A 88 -2.13 -9.52 1.75
N MET A 89 -0.98 -8.82 1.68
CA MET A 89 -0.67 -7.85 0.63
C MET A 89 -0.80 -8.46 -0.77
N LEU A 90 -0.32 -9.68 -0.94
CA LEU A 90 -0.47 -10.38 -2.21
C LEU A 90 -1.95 -10.60 -2.57
N ARG A 91 -2.79 -10.97 -1.59
CA ARG A 91 -4.24 -11.12 -1.78
C ARG A 91 -4.90 -9.80 -2.14
N ASP A 92 -4.61 -8.77 -1.39
CA ASP A 92 -5.23 -7.46 -1.54
C ASP A 92 -4.87 -6.84 -2.89
N THR A 93 -3.61 -6.96 -3.31
CA THR A 93 -3.17 -6.48 -4.61
C THR A 93 -3.89 -7.18 -5.76
N PHE A 94 -4.03 -8.50 -5.74
CA PHE A 94 -4.50 -9.24 -6.91
C PHE A 94 -5.98 -9.67 -6.88
N ARG A 95 -6.56 -9.82 -5.70
CA ARG A 95 -7.99 -10.11 -5.56
C ARG A 95 -8.82 -8.84 -5.52
N ASP A 96 -8.38 -7.91 -4.68
CA ASP A 96 -9.15 -6.72 -4.39
C ASP A 96 -8.70 -5.53 -5.26
N GLY A 97 -7.59 -5.69 -6.00
CA GLY A 97 -7.04 -4.72 -6.95
C GLY A 97 -6.66 -3.41 -6.25
N VAL A 98 -5.86 -3.47 -5.17
CA VAL A 98 -5.49 -2.32 -4.35
C VAL A 98 -4.73 -1.29 -5.18
N HIS A 99 -5.15 -0.02 -5.10
CA HIS A 99 -4.49 1.12 -5.72
C HIS A 99 -4.12 0.96 -7.21
N PRO A 100 -5.07 0.60 -8.11
CA PRO A 100 -4.76 0.66 -9.53
C PRO A 100 -4.74 2.12 -9.98
N PRO A 101 -3.85 2.50 -10.93
CA PRO A 101 -3.99 3.76 -11.63
C PRO A 101 -5.39 3.89 -12.23
N PRO A 102 -6.00 5.08 -12.17
CA PRO A 102 -7.31 5.34 -12.80
C PRO A 102 -7.32 4.91 -14.26
N ALA A 103 -8.44 4.38 -14.73
CA ALA A 103 -8.54 3.84 -16.10
C ALA A 103 -8.22 4.88 -17.17
N GLU A 104 -8.65 6.12 -16.95
CA GLU A 104 -8.37 7.27 -17.81
C GLU A 104 -6.88 7.60 -17.90
N ILE A 105 -6.13 7.44 -16.80
CA ILE A 105 -4.66 7.61 -16.76
C ILE A 105 -3.97 6.43 -17.44
N ALA A 106 -4.40 5.22 -17.10
CA ALA A 106 -3.84 4.01 -17.71
C ALA A 106 -3.99 3.98 -19.24
N ALA A 107 -5.08 4.55 -19.77
CA ALA A 107 -5.35 4.63 -21.21
C ALA A 107 -4.45 5.64 -21.96
N ARG A 108 -3.95 6.67 -21.27
CA ARG A 108 -3.04 7.68 -21.87
C ARG A 108 -1.60 7.21 -21.99
N GLY A 109 -1.26 6.09 -21.33
CA GLY A 109 0.11 5.63 -21.13
C GLY A 109 0.73 6.28 -19.89
N VAL A 110 1.37 5.45 -19.07
CA VAL A 110 1.99 5.85 -17.80
C VAL A 110 3.50 5.85 -17.97
N ARG A 111 4.16 6.97 -17.64
CA ARG A 111 5.61 7.14 -17.71
C ARG A 111 6.24 7.20 -16.32
N TRP A 112 5.59 7.87 -15.38
CA TRP A 112 6.09 8.01 -14.02
C TRP A 112 5.05 7.63 -12.98
N ILE A 113 5.45 6.75 -12.08
CA ILE A 113 4.66 6.35 -10.90
C ILE A 113 5.46 6.68 -9.65
N VAL A 114 4.79 7.21 -8.63
CA VAL A 114 5.33 7.34 -7.28
C VAL A 114 4.45 6.50 -6.35
N ASP A 115 5.06 5.55 -5.64
CA ASP A 115 4.39 4.66 -4.69
C ASP A 115 4.85 5.00 -3.27
N LEU A 116 4.01 5.64 -2.48
CA LEU A 116 4.28 6.03 -1.11
C LEU A 116 3.67 4.99 -0.16
N GLY A 117 4.53 4.31 0.58
CA GLY A 117 4.20 3.13 1.38
C GLY A 117 4.27 1.84 0.55
N ALA A 118 5.46 1.53 0.03
CA ALA A 118 5.64 0.39 -0.88
C ALA A 118 5.47 -0.98 -0.21
N ASN A 119 5.59 -1.06 1.12
CA ASN A 119 5.57 -2.30 1.88
C ASN A 119 6.55 -3.32 1.25
N ALA A 120 6.19 -4.59 1.13
CA ALA A 120 7.00 -5.62 0.49
C ALA A 120 7.12 -5.49 -1.06
N GLY A 121 6.63 -4.39 -1.67
CA GLY A 121 6.82 -4.08 -3.09
C GLY A 121 5.90 -4.82 -4.06
N VAL A 122 4.83 -5.46 -3.60
CA VAL A 122 3.93 -6.24 -4.49
C VAL A 122 3.16 -5.33 -5.44
N THR A 123 2.65 -4.19 -4.98
CA THR A 123 1.99 -3.18 -5.82
C THR A 123 2.95 -2.55 -6.82
N VAL A 124 4.17 -2.28 -6.39
CA VAL A 124 5.25 -1.76 -7.24
C VAL A 124 5.57 -2.75 -8.36
N ALA A 125 5.77 -4.04 -8.05
CA ALA A 125 6.01 -5.09 -9.03
C ALA A 125 4.84 -5.24 -10.02
N HIS A 126 3.60 -5.14 -9.52
CA HIS A 126 2.40 -5.18 -10.38
C HIS A 126 2.36 -4.00 -11.35
N ASN A 127 2.59 -2.79 -10.87
CA ASN A 127 2.62 -1.61 -11.72
C ASN A 127 3.79 -1.66 -12.71
N ALA A 128 4.96 -2.15 -12.29
CA ALA A 128 6.10 -2.34 -13.17
C ALA A 128 5.81 -3.32 -14.32
N LEU A 129 5.11 -4.41 -14.06
CA LEU A 129 4.69 -5.34 -15.11
C LEU A 129 3.63 -4.73 -16.03
N ARG A 130 2.62 -4.07 -15.44
CA ARG A 130 1.47 -3.51 -16.17
C ARG A 130 1.86 -2.35 -17.09
N PHE A 131 2.84 -1.55 -16.67
CA PHE A 131 3.34 -0.38 -17.41
C PHE A 131 4.82 -0.56 -17.74
N PRO A 132 5.16 -1.31 -18.80
CA PRO A 132 6.53 -1.73 -19.09
C PRO A 132 7.49 -0.59 -19.42
N THR A 133 6.97 0.58 -19.79
CA THR A 133 7.76 1.80 -20.07
C THR A 133 7.82 2.76 -18.89
N ALA A 134 7.01 2.54 -17.84
CA ALA A 134 6.99 3.41 -16.68
C ALA A 134 8.24 3.24 -15.82
N ARG A 135 8.73 4.36 -15.30
CA ARG A 135 9.68 4.42 -14.19
C ARG A 135 8.92 4.59 -12.89
N ILE A 136 9.38 3.96 -11.84
CA ILE A 136 8.70 3.94 -10.55
C ILE A 136 9.69 4.36 -9.47
N VAL A 137 9.31 5.36 -8.69
CA VAL A 137 9.97 5.75 -7.44
C VAL A 137 9.06 5.30 -6.31
N ALA A 138 9.55 4.44 -5.44
CA ALA A 138 8.77 3.92 -4.33
C ALA A 138 9.45 4.19 -2.99
N VAL A 139 8.69 4.60 -1.99
CA VAL A 139 9.20 4.95 -0.66
C VAL A 139 8.60 3.98 0.35
N GLU A 140 9.46 3.46 1.23
CA GLU A 140 9.07 2.57 2.32
C GLU A 140 9.78 2.95 3.60
N LEU A 141 9.01 3.08 4.68
CA LEU A 141 9.48 3.52 5.99
C LEU A 141 10.37 2.47 6.66
N ASP A 142 9.88 1.22 6.71
CA ASP A 142 10.54 0.14 7.43
C ASP A 142 11.68 -0.47 6.60
N PRO A 143 12.89 -0.60 7.17
CA PRO A 143 14.03 -1.15 6.44
C PRO A 143 13.83 -2.61 5.99
N GLY A 144 13.13 -3.43 6.77
CA GLY A 144 12.85 -4.82 6.43
C GLY A 144 11.85 -4.94 5.27
N ASN A 145 10.84 -4.06 5.24
CA ASN A 145 9.92 -3.95 4.11
C ASN A 145 10.62 -3.40 2.87
N ALA A 146 11.45 -2.36 3.01
CA ALA A 146 12.22 -1.81 1.91
C ALA A 146 13.16 -2.85 1.26
N ASP A 147 13.80 -3.70 2.05
CA ASP A 147 14.64 -4.79 1.56
C ASP A 147 13.81 -5.87 0.86
N ALA A 148 12.64 -6.21 1.40
CA ALA A 148 11.69 -7.10 0.75
C ALA A 148 11.21 -6.51 -0.59
N ALA A 149 10.89 -5.21 -0.62
CA ALA A 149 10.48 -4.51 -1.84
C ALA A 149 11.59 -4.52 -2.91
N ARG A 150 12.84 -4.23 -2.56
CA ARG A 150 13.99 -4.32 -3.49
C ARG A 150 14.14 -5.72 -4.06
N ARG A 151 14.00 -6.76 -3.22
CA ARG A 151 14.06 -8.16 -3.65
C ARG A 151 12.92 -8.50 -4.61
N ASN A 152 11.70 -8.09 -4.28
CA ASN A 152 10.50 -8.43 -5.05
C ASN A 152 10.39 -7.63 -6.36
N THR A 153 11.05 -6.49 -6.46
CA THR A 153 11.10 -5.66 -7.67
C THR A 153 12.39 -5.82 -8.48
N ALA A 154 13.31 -6.70 -8.05
CA ALA A 154 14.58 -6.93 -8.72
C ALA A 154 14.49 -7.19 -10.24
N PRO A 155 13.44 -7.89 -10.78
CA PRO A 155 13.29 -8.05 -12.23
C PRO A 155 13.11 -6.73 -13.00
N TRP A 156 12.80 -5.62 -12.33
CA TRP A 156 12.54 -4.30 -12.91
C TRP A 156 13.47 -3.21 -12.33
N ALA A 157 14.61 -3.61 -11.75
CA ALA A 157 15.55 -2.70 -11.08
C ALA A 157 16.16 -1.63 -12.00
N ASP A 158 16.09 -1.79 -13.32
CA ASP A 158 16.49 -0.80 -14.32
C ASP A 158 15.59 0.43 -14.37
N ARG A 159 14.37 0.33 -13.84
CA ARG A 159 13.33 1.39 -13.87
C ARG A 159 12.49 1.50 -12.59
N VAL A 160 12.82 0.74 -11.58
CA VAL A 160 12.20 0.80 -10.24
C VAL A 160 13.24 1.16 -9.21
N GLU A 161 13.00 2.23 -8.47
CA GLU A 161 13.84 2.67 -7.37
C GLU A 161 13.07 2.56 -6.05
N ILE A 162 13.67 1.91 -5.04
CA ILE A 162 13.11 1.79 -3.68
C ILE A 162 13.95 2.63 -2.73
N ILE A 163 13.36 3.68 -2.19
CA ILE A 163 13.96 4.60 -1.23
C ILE A 163 13.46 4.23 0.17
N GLN A 164 14.39 3.95 1.08
CA GLN A 164 14.05 3.72 2.48
C GLN A 164 13.98 5.04 3.22
N GLY A 165 12.86 5.28 3.89
CA GLY A 165 12.58 6.48 4.68
C GLY A 165 11.09 6.72 4.86
N ALA A 166 10.75 7.64 5.76
CA ALA A 166 9.39 8.09 5.98
C ALA A 166 9.04 9.23 5.01
N VAL A 167 7.88 9.16 4.37
CA VAL A 167 7.31 10.33 3.68
C VAL A 167 6.88 11.33 4.75
N TRP A 168 7.36 12.58 4.66
CA TRP A 168 7.12 13.59 5.67
C TRP A 168 6.99 15.00 5.07
N GLU A 169 6.65 15.98 5.93
CA GLU A 169 6.51 17.39 5.51
C GLU A 169 7.83 18.00 5.05
N GLU A 170 8.92 17.67 5.73
CA GLU A 170 10.27 18.22 5.49
C GLU A 170 11.33 17.11 5.60
N ASP A 171 12.46 17.32 4.95
CA ASP A 171 13.61 16.43 5.08
C ASP A 171 14.22 16.49 6.46
N GLY A 172 14.72 15.37 6.97
CA GLY A 172 15.35 15.30 8.28
C GLY A 172 15.31 13.89 8.87
N GLU A 173 14.99 13.81 10.14
CA GLU A 173 14.77 12.55 10.87
C GLU A 173 13.41 12.61 11.57
N VAL A 174 12.70 11.49 11.59
CA VAL A 174 11.43 11.37 12.26
C VAL A 174 11.39 10.10 13.10
N PRO A 175 10.85 10.16 14.34
CA PRO A 175 10.61 8.95 15.11
C PRO A 175 9.52 8.13 14.46
N TYR A 176 9.58 6.80 14.58
CA TYR A 176 8.50 5.91 14.16
C TYR A 176 8.32 4.76 15.13
N ASP A 177 7.13 4.20 15.13
CA ASP A 177 6.82 3.03 15.93
C ASP A 177 7.20 1.76 15.14
N ALA A 178 8.30 1.14 15.53
CA ALA A 178 8.81 -0.08 14.91
C ALA A 178 8.20 -1.36 15.52
N ASP A 179 7.41 -1.25 16.59
CA ASP A 179 6.88 -2.38 17.35
C ASP A 179 5.34 -2.44 17.31
N THR A 180 4.79 -2.24 16.13
CA THR A 180 3.33 -2.22 15.94
C THR A 180 2.69 -3.61 15.98
N GLY A 181 3.49 -4.67 15.91
CA GLY A 181 3.04 -6.06 15.82
C GLY A 181 2.42 -6.45 14.47
N ASP A 182 2.32 -5.51 13.53
CA ASP A 182 1.83 -5.71 12.17
C ASP A 182 2.69 -4.85 11.20
N GLU A 183 3.21 -5.43 10.13
CA GLU A 183 4.07 -4.74 9.13
C GLU A 183 3.32 -3.73 8.25
N TYR A 184 2.02 -3.58 8.41
CA TYR A 184 1.22 -2.51 7.79
C TYR A 184 1.23 -1.20 8.58
N GLY A 185 1.42 -1.28 9.89
CA GLY A 185 1.04 -0.20 10.80
C GLY A 185 2.21 0.67 11.24
N PHE A 186 3.34 0.65 10.51
CA PHE A 186 4.46 1.54 10.82
C PHE A 186 4.04 3.00 10.63
N ARG A 187 4.02 3.78 11.72
CA ARG A 187 3.60 5.17 11.71
C ARG A 187 4.77 6.09 12.02
N ALA A 188 4.99 7.06 11.14
CA ALA A 188 5.93 8.15 11.40
C ALA A 188 5.33 9.19 12.37
N GLY A 189 6.19 9.85 13.15
CA GLY A 189 5.83 10.94 14.06
C GLY A 189 5.68 10.52 15.52
N ALA A 190 5.72 9.22 15.84
CA ALA A 190 5.73 8.73 17.23
C ALA A 190 6.45 7.38 17.28
N GLY A 191 7.13 7.09 18.41
CA GLY A 191 7.84 5.82 18.61
C GLY A 191 9.26 6.03 19.14
N THR A 192 10.00 4.91 19.26
CA THR A 192 11.36 4.88 19.83
C THR A 192 12.45 4.67 18.77
N ALA A 193 12.12 4.19 17.60
CA ALA A 193 13.03 4.10 16.46
C ALA A 193 13.05 5.42 15.68
N THR A 194 14.13 5.67 14.93
CA THR A 194 14.26 6.87 14.08
C THR A 194 14.55 6.45 12.65
N THR A 195 14.01 7.17 11.71
CA THR A 195 14.28 6.97 10.29
C THR A 195 14.46 8.31 9.57
N ARG A 196 15.04 8.27 8.39
CA ARG A 196 15.14 9.43 7.51
C ARG A 196 13.74 9.89 7.10
N ALA A 197 13.44 11.18 7.30
CA ALA A 197 12.28 11.85 6.78
C ALA A 197 12.58 12.39 5.35
N LEU A 198 11.65 12.21 4.45
CA LEU A 198 11.75 12.58 3.05
C LEU A 198 10.57 13.47 2.68
N SER A 199 10.86 14.71 2.29
CA SER A 199 9.86 15.61 1.74
C SER A 199 9.41 15.14 0.35
N MET A 200 8.22 15.55 -0.06
CA MET A 200 7.74 15.28 -1.42
C MET A 200 8.64 15.93 -2.49
N ASP A 201 9.27 17.05 -2.21
CA ASP A 201 10.23 17.68 -3.13
C ASP A 201 11.46 16.81 -3.32
N THR A 202 12.00 16.22 -2.26
CA THR A 202 13.11 15.25 -2.34
C THR A 202 12.70 14.01 -3.13
N ILE A 203 11.52 13.43 -2.85
CA ILE A 203 11.02 12.26 -3.56
C ILE A 203 10.81 12.57 -5.06
N LEU A 204 10.17 13.68 -5.38
CA LEU A 204 9.96 14.12 -6.76
C LEU A 204 11.24 14.62 -7.46
N GLY A 205 12.32 14.84 -6.71
CA GLY A 205 13.64 15.10 -7.26
C GLY A 205 14.21 13.92 -8.06
N HIS A 206 13.70 12.69 -7.83
CA HIS A 206 14.03 11.50 -8.64
C HIS A 206 13.29 11.46 -10.00
N VAL A 207 12.27 12.32 -10.18
CA VAL A 207 11.58 12.51 -11.46
C VAL A 207 12.20 13.70 -12.16
N PRO A 208 12.67 13.59 -13.42
CA PRO A 208 13.34 14.68 -14.13
C PRO A 208 12.55 15.98 -14.09
N ALA A 209 13.27 17.09 -14.04
CA ALA A 209 12.65 18.41 -14.06
C ALA A 209 11.81 18.59 -15.34
N GLY A 210 10.58 19.11 -15.20
CA GLY A 210 9.64 19.29 -16.30
C GLY A 210 8.79 18.05 -16.64
N GLU A 211 9.14 16.85 -16.13
CA GLU A 211 8.27 15.68 -16.24
C GLU A 211 7.18 15.72 -15.17
N ARG A 212 6.02 15.18 -15.54
CA ARG A 212 4.88 15.01 -14.62
C ARG A 212 4.82 13.57 -14.11
N VAL A 213 4.26 13.40 -12.92
CA VAL A 213 3.94 12.09 -12.36
C VAL A 213 2.53 11.74 -12.77
N ASP A 214 2.39 10.72 -13.61
CA ASP A 214 1.09 10.29 -14.10
C ASP A 214 0.23 9.72 -12.96
N TYR A 215 0.86 9.04 -12.00
CA TYR A 215 0.15 8.40 -10.91
C TYR A 215 0.93 8.37 -9.60
N VAL A 216 0.29 8.79 -8.51
CA VAL A 216 0.76 8.63 -7.13
C VAL A 216 -0.16 7.65 -6.40
N LYS A 217 0.41 6.59 -5.81
CA LYS A 217 -0.24 5.82 -4.76
C LYS A 217 0.21 6.38 -3.42
N MET A 218 -0.72 6.61 -2.49
CA MET A 218 -0.42 7.10 -1.15
C MET A 218 -1.15 6.24 -0.11
N ASP A 219 -0.36 5.56 0.71
CA ASP A 219 -0.80 4.68 1.80
C ASP A 219 0.29 4.70 2.87
N ILE A 220 0.29 5.75 3.71
CA ILE A 220 1.40 6.16 4.59
C ILE A 220 1.00 6.34 6.04
N GLU A 221 -0.12 5.70 6.42
CA GLU A 221 -0.53 5.48 7.81
C GLU A 221 -0.65 6.77 8.65
N GLY A 222 -1.32 7.82 8.08
CA GLY A 222 -1.81 8.99 8.82
C GLY A 222 -1.02 10.28 8.62
N VAL A 223 -0.13 10.34 7.63
CA VAL A 223 0.58 11.59 7.23
C VAL A 223 -0.15 12.32 6.10
N GLU A 224 -1.16 11.72 5.50
CA GLU A 224 -1.86 12.20 4.30
C GLU A 224 -2.38 13.63 4.44
N ALA A 225 -3.02 13.94 5.57
CA ALA A 225 -3.57 15.27 5.84
C ALA A 225 -2.50 16.36 5.82
N ARG A 226 -1.29 16.07 6.33
CA ARG A 226 -0.18 17.02 6.39
C ARG A 226 0.35 17.32 5.00
N LEU A 227 0.47 16.31 4.15
CA LEU A 227 0.99 16.45 2.79
C LEU A 227 0.00 17.14 1.84
N LEU A 228 -1.31 17.11 2.13
CA LEU A 228 -2.35 17.70 1.32
C LEU A 228 -2.78 19.08 1.81
N SER A 229 -2.21 19.59 2.91
CA SER A 229 -2.57 20.88 3.50
C SER A 229 -1.57 21.99 3.18
N GLY A 230 -2.07 23.23 3.09
CA GLY A 230 -1.28 24.45 3.01
C GLY A 230 -0.31 24.50 1.83
N GLU A 231 0.84 25.10 2.08
CA GLU A 231 1.93 25.24 1.08
C GLU A 231 2.67 23.94 0.83
N ALA A 232 2.62 23.01 1.78
CA ALA A 232 3.21 21.67 1.65
C ALA A 232 2.64 20.91 0.46
N ALA A 233 1.45 21.28 -0.02
CA ALA A 233 0.81 20.62 -1.15
C ALA A 233 1.32 21.08 -2.55
N ARG A 234 2.33 21.94 -2.65
CA ARG A 234 2.83 22.42 -3.97
C ARG A 234 3.35 21.30 -4.86
N TRP A 235 3.92 20.27 -4.27
CA TRP A 235 4.41 19.11 -5.01
C TRP A 235 3.34 18.47 -5.89
N ILE A 236 2.08 18.59 -5.50
CA ILE A 236 0.95 17.95 -6.18
C ILE A 236 0.64 18.58 -7.54
N GLU A 237 1.15 19.78 -7.82
CA GLU A 237 1.00 20.44 -9.13
C GLU A 237 1.63 19.63 -10.27
N ARG A 238 2.64 18.81 -9.94
CA ARG A 238 3.32 17.91 -10.88
C ARG A 238 2.60 16.57 -11.08
N VAL A 239 1.48 16.33 -10.39
CA VAL A 239 0.78 15.04 -10.34
C VAL A 239 -0.50 15.09 -11.16
N ASP A 240 -0.73 14.10 -12.00
CA ASP A 240 -1.93 13.98 -12.84
C ASP A 240 -3.04 13.16 -12.16
N SER A 241 -2.66 12.17 -11.36
CA SER A 241 -3.63 11.40 -10.59
C SER A 241 -3.04 10.87 -9.29
N ILE A 242 -3.90 10.65 -8.31
CA ILE A 242 -3.53 10.15 -7.00
C ILE A 242 -4.60 9.17 -6.51
N SER A 243 -4.18 8.07 -5.90
CA SER A 243 -5.04 7.16 -5.13
C SER A 243 -4.54 7.09 -3.71
N LEU A 244 -5.42 7.41 -2.76
CA LEU A 244 -5.09 7.42 -1.34
C LEU A 244 -5.92 6.38 -0.57
N GLN A 245 -5.28 5.74 0.39
CA GLN A 245 -5.97 5.19 1.55
C GLN A 245 -5.94 6.25 2.67
N VAL A 246 -7.10 6.56 3.20
CA VAL A 246 -7.26 7.63 4.20
C VAL A 246 -7.30 6.99 5.59
N HIS A 247 -6.46 7.49 6.51
CA HIS A 247 -6.32 6.99 7.88
C HIS A 247 -6.79 8.02 8.91
N ASP A 248 -7.43 7.54 10.00
CA ASP A 248 -7.84 8.40 11.10
C ASP A 248 -6.66 9.21 11.70
N PRO A 249 -6.86 10.49 12.06
CA PRO A 249 -8.12 11.20 12.17
C PRO A 249 -8.60 11.92 10.89
N TYR A 250 -7.88 11.79 9.76
CA TYR A 250 -8.27 12.37 8.49
C TYR A 250 -9.50 11.64 7.94
N SER A 251 -10.50 12.35 7.49
CA SER A 251 -11.73 11.74 6.96
C SER A 251 -11.75 11.73 5.43
N LEU A 252 -12.52 10.80 4.83
CA LEU A 252 -12.74 10.79 3.38
C LEU A 252 -13.30 12.13 2.87
N SER A 253 -14.23 12.75 3.62
CA SER A 253 -14.82 14.03 3.24
C SER A 253 -13.80 15.18 3.31
N ASP A 254 -12.89 15.16 4.28
CA ASP A 254 -11.80 16.14 4.34
C ASP A 254 -10.82 15.95 3.19
N CYS A 255 -10.44 14.70 2.89
CA CYS A 255 -9.57 14.37 1.79
C CYS A 255 -10.19 14.77 0.42
N GLU A 256 -11.48 14.48 0.21
CA GLU A 256 -12.20 14.88 -1.00
C GLU A 256 -12.19 16.40 -1.19
N ARG A 257 -12.48 17.14 -0.12
CA ARG A 257 -12.44 18.61 -0.12
C ARG A 257 -11.04 19.13 -0.46
N ASP A 258 -10.00 18.56 0.16
CA ASP A 258 -8.62 19.00 -0.05
C ASP A 258 -8.14 18.69 -1.48
N LEU A 259 -8.41 17.48 -2.00
CA LEU A 259 -8.11 17.13 -3.39
C LEU A 259 -8.84 18.04 -4.38
N THR A 260 -10.12 18.35 -4.12
CA THR A 260 -10.89 19.28 -4.97
C THR A 260 -10.29 20.68 -4.96
N ARG A 261 -9.90 21.19 -3.80
CA ARG A 261 -9.19 22.47 -3.65
C ARG A 261 -7.86 22.49 -4.42
N LEU A 262 -7.18 21.34 -4.49
CA LEU A 262 -5.91 21.16 -5.21
C LEU A 262 -6.10 20.88 -6.71
N GLY A 263 -7.34 20.99 -7.22
CA GLY A 263 -7.64 20.92 -8.65
C GLY A 263 -7.86 19.52 -9.21
N PHE A 264 -8.20 18.54 -8.34
CA PHE A 264 -8.57 17.20 -8.78
C PHE A 264 -10.08 16.99 -8.82
N ALA A 265 -10.55 16.24 -9.79
CA ALA A 265 -11.86 15.58 -9.71
C ALA A 265 -11.71 14.38 -8.77
N ALA A 266 -12.12 14.56 -7.51
CA ALA A 266 -12.00 13.54 -6.50
C ALA A 266 -13.26 12.65 -6.46
N ARG A 267 -13.08 11.35 -6.21
CA ARG A 267 -14.15 10.38 -6.02
C ARG A 267 -13.76 9.28 -5.05
N VAL A 268 -14.65 8.92 -4.16
CA VAL A 268 -14.47 7.77 -3.27
C VAL A 268 -14.60 6.48 -4.10
N ASP A 269 -13.71 5.49 -3.88
CA ASP A 269 -13.86 4.18 -4.52
C ASP A 269 -14.99 3.40 -3.83
N PRO A 270 -16.13 3.14 -4.50
CA PRO A 270 -17.27 2.48 -3.88
C PRO A 270 -17.02 1.02 -3.49
N ARG A 271 -15.95 0.43 -4.02
CA ARG A 271 -15.57 -0.97 -3.74
C ARG A 271 -14.73 -1.10 -2.49
N ARG A 272 -14.25 0.04 -1.93
CA ARG A 272 -13.28 0.04 -0.84
C ARG A 272 -13.58 1.14 0.16
N MET A 273 -13.59 0.73 1.41
CA MET A 273 -13.66 1.68 2.52
C MET A 273 -12.34 2.46 2.62
N ASN A 274 -12.45 3.74 2.91
CA ASN A 274 -11.32 4.65 3.13
C ASN A 274 -10.41 4.91 1.90
N TYR A 275 -10.89 4.62 0.68
CA TYR A 275 -10.12 4.91 -0.54
C TYR A 275 -10.76 6.03 -1.34
N ILE A 276 -9.91 6.95 -1.80
CA ILE A 276 -10.29 8.07 -2.65
C ILE A 276 -9.31 8.19 -3.81
N VAL A 277 -9.84 8.54 -4.97
CA VAL A 277 -9.07 8.73 -6.20
C VAL A 277 -9.30 10.17 -6.68
N GLY A 278 -8.22 10.88 -6.95
CA GLY A 278 -8.22 12.19 -7.58
C GLY A 278 -7.59 12.12 -8.97
N VAL A 279 -8.22 12.73 -9.97
CA VAL A 279 -7.68 12.86 -11.33
C VAL A 279 -7.74 14.33 -11.76
N ARG A 280 -6.66 14.86 -12.29
CA ARG A 280 -6.71 16.20 -12.88
C ARG A 280 -7.52 16.19 -14.15
N PRO A 281 -8.47 17.12 -14.29
CA PRO A 281 -9.15 17.33 -15.58
C PRO A 281 -8.13 17.64 -16.67
N GLU A 282 -8.38 17.18 -17.89
CA GLU A 282 -7.59 17.60 -19.04
C GLU A 282 -7.70 19.12 -19.20
N GLN A 283 -6.56 19.79 -19.28
CA GLN A 283 -6.56 21.19 -19.64
C GLN A 283 -7.01 21.27 -21.12
N SER A 284 -8.19 21.83 -21.35
CA SER A 284 -8.64 22.13 -22.72
C SER A 284 -7.60 23.07 -23.34
N SER A 285 -6.92 22.57 -24.36
CA SER A 285 -5.93 23.31 -25.14
C SER A 285 -6.59 24.45 -25.94
#